data_b1c5287f3e0c5600e58113bba46e3ba6
#
_entry.id   b1c5287f3e0c5600e58113bba46e3ba6
#
_cell.length_a   1.000
_cell.length_b   1.000
_cell.length_c   1.000
_cell.angle_alpha   90.00
_cell.angle_beta   90.00
_cell.angle_gamma   90.00
#
_symmetry.space_group_name_H-M   'P 1'
#
loop_
_entity.id
_entity.type
_entity.pdbx_description
1 polymer ?
#
loop_
_entity_poly.entity_id
_entity_poly.type
_entity_poly.pdbx_seq_one_letter_code
_entity_poly.pdbx_strand_id
1 'polypeptide(L)'
;MSIWIDHIGIACEVNEVTKRFWELVGFTDSGSDENEEQGVKIDFMKGDVAPQPKIELLQPLGPDTPVGKFISKYGEGIQQLALGTDDITGLITRLKKNKIRMVNDEPMAGANNTLIAFVHPSSTGGVLVEIVQKQS
;
A
#
# COMPACT_ATOMS: atom_id res chain seq x y z
N MET A 1 -19.49 -6.43 6.60
CA MET A 1 -18.08 -6.12 6.21
C MET A 1 -18.08 -5.28 4.95
N SER A 2 -17.48 -4.12 5.01
CA SER A 2 -17.35 -3.23 3.84
C SER A 2 -15.96 -3.34 3.24
N ILE A 3 -15.85 -3.08 1.94
CA ILE A 3 -14.60 -3.14 1.18
C ILE A 3 -14.57 -1.99 0.17
N TRP A 4 -13.43 -1.36 0.00
CA TRP A 4 -13.23 -0.27 -0.96
C TRP A 4 -11.77 -0.23 -1.41
N ILE A 5 -11.48 0.48 -2.49
CA ILE A 5 -10.10 0.73 -2.89
C ILE A 5 -9.58 1.90 -2.05
N ASP A 6 -8.54 1.64 -1.26
CA ASP A 6 -7.98 2.64 -0.33
C ASP A 6 -6.89 3.49 -1.00
N HIS A 7 -5.93 2.83 -1.62
CA HIS A 7 -4.85 3.55 -2.29
C HIS A 7 -4.15 2.68 -3.33
N ILE A 8 -3.38 3.36 -4.17
CA ILE A 8 -2.48 2.73 -5.14
C ILE A 8 -1.06 3.12 -4.72
N GLY A 9 -0.20 2.13 -4.50
CA GLY A 9 1.18 2.33 -4.09
C GLY A 9 2.13 2.29 -5.26
N ILE A 10 2.90 3.36 -5.43
CA ILE A 10 3.87 3.51 -6.52
C ILE A 10 5.27 3.49 -5.95
N ALA A 11 6.08 2.52 -6.38
CA ALA A 11 7.47 2.40 -5.97
C ALA A 11 8.31 3.46 -6.67
N CYS A 12 9.02 4.27 -5.89
CA CYS A 12 9.84 5.37 -6.37
C CYS A 12 11.24 5.28 -5.79
N GLU A 13 12.26 5.52 -6.58
CA GLU A 13 13.61 5.63 -6.06
C GLU A 13 13.75 6.85 -5.13
N VAL A 14 13.15 7.98 -5.54
CA VAL A 14 13.11 9.20 -4.74
C VAL A 14 11.72 9.81 -4.86
N ASN A 15 10.95 9.79 -3.75
CA ASN A 15 9.58 10.30 -3.75
C ASN A 15 9.48 11.76 -4.18
N GLU A 16 10.41 12.61 -3.78
CA GLU A 16 10.38 14.04 -4.14
C GLU A 16 10.41 14.27 -5.65
N VAL A 17 11.11 13.41 -6.39
CA VAL A 17 11.16 13.52 -7.86
C VAL A 17 9.82 13.15 -8.47
N THR A 18 9.23 12.02 -8.03
CA THR A 18 7.96 11.54 -8.58
C THR A 18 6.78 12.43 -8.15
N LYS A 19 6.83 12.96 -6.94
CA LYS A 19 5.80 13.85 -6.38
C LYS A 19 5.49 15.02 -7.30
N ARG A 20 6.50 15.57 -7.97
CA ARG A 20 6.33 16.71 -8.86
C ARG A 20 5.27 16.45 -9.94
N PHE A 21 5.28 15.27 -10.54
CA PHE A 21 4.28 14.93 -11.56
C PHE A 21 2.86 14.99 -10.98
N TRP A 22 2.66 14.37 -9.80
CA TRP A 22 1.33 14.31 -9.18
C TRP A 22 0.84 15.68 -8.76
N GLU A 23 1.72 16.54 -8.26
CA GLU A 23 1.37 17.91 -7.93
C GLU A 23 0.99 18.71 -9.19
N LEU A 24 1.72 18.53 -10.28
CA LEU A 24 1.42 19.22 -11.53
C LEU A 24 0.07 18.84 -12.12
N VAL A 25 -0.38 17.60 -11.94
CA VAL A 25 -1.72 17.20 -12.43
C VAL A 25 -2.84 17.55 -11.46
N GLY A 26 -2.53 18.06 -10.28
CA GLY A 26 -3.55 18.56 -9.35
C GLY A 26 -3.69 17.81 -8.04
N PHE A 27 -2.85 16.81 -7.76
CA PHE A 27 -2.85 16.16 -6.45
C PHE A 27 -2.15 17.03 -5.42
N THR A 28 -2.56 16.90 -4.17
CA THR A 28 -2.00 17.66 -3.05
C THR A 28 -1.25 16.71 -2.13
N ASP A 29 -0.05 17.11 -1.71
CA ASP A 29 0.71 16.40 -0.67
C ASP A 29 -0.06 16.51 0.65
N SER A 30 -0.49 15.39 1.19
CA SER A 30 -1.26 15.34 2.44
C SER A 30 -0.44 14.81 3.62
N GLY A 31 0.87 14.73 3.47
CA GLY A 31 1.78 14.33 4.54
C GLY A 31 2.65 13.15 4.16
N SER A 32 3.50 12.75 5.10
CA SER A 32 4.39 11.62 4.92
C SER A 32 4.53 10.83 6.21
N ASP A 33 4.97 9.58 6.09
CA ASP A 33 5.26 8.71 7.22
C ASP A 33 6.38 7.76 6.84
N GLU A 34 7.06 7.22 7.85
CA GLU A 34 8.03 6.15 7.64
C GLU A 34 7.55 4.91 8.39
N ASN A 35 7.52 3.79 7.70
CA ASN A 35 7.24 2.50 8.29
C ASN A 35 8.54 1.70 8.30
N GLU A 36 9.24 1.70 9.42
CA GLU A 36 10.53 1.01 9.54
C GLU A 36 10.38 -0.51 9.45
N GLU A 37 9.27 -1.06 9.95
CA GLU A 37 9.00 -2.49 9.85
C GLU A 37 8.90 -2.96 8.41
N GLN A 38 8.27 -2.15 7.55
CA GLN A 38 8.18 -2.42 6.11
C GLN A 38 9.34 -1.83 5.32
N GLY A 39 10.19 -1.01 5.97
CA GLY A 39 11.35 -0.40 5.33
C GLY A 39 11.00 0.59 4.26
N VAL A 40 10.02 1.46 4.48
CA VAL A 40 9.52 2.36 3.45
C VAL A 40 9.20 3.75 4.01
N LYS A 41 9.53 4.77 3.22
CA LYS A 41 9.05 6.14 3.41
C LYS A 41 7.88 6.36 2.47
N ILE A 42 6.76 6.83 3.01
CA ILE A 42 5.53 7.01 2.26
C ILE A 42 5.18 8.49 2.19
N ASP A 43 4.89 8.98 0.99
CA ASP A 43 4.29 10.29 0.78
C ASP A 43 2.86 10.11 0.28
N PHE A 44 1.90 10.76 0.94
CA PHE A 44 0.48 10.62 0.66
C PHE A 44 0.02 11.73 -0.26
N MET A 45 -0.54 11.38 -1.42
CA MET A 45 -1.05 12.34 -2.40
C MET A 45 -2.56 12.17 -2.51
N LYS A 46 -3.30 13.28 -2.40
CA LYS A 46 -4.76 13.29 -2.47
C LYS A 46 -5.25 14.09 -3.67
N GLY A 47 -6.25 13.56 -4.36
CA GLY A 47 -7.01 14.34 -5.32
C GLY A 47 -7.98 15.31 -4.60
N ASP A 48 -8.55 16.24 -5.34
CA ASP A 48 -9.42 17.28 -4.80
C ASP A 48 -10.90 16.90 -4.78
N VAL A 49 -11.25 15.75 -5.34
CA VAL A 49 -12.63 15.23 -5.35
C VAL A 49 -12.69 14.00 -4.44
N ALA A 50 -13.54 14.06 -3.42
CA ALA A 50 -13.73 12.97 -2.46
C ALA A 50 -15.13 12.35 -2.62
N PRO A 51 -15.32 11.05 -2.29
CA PRO A 51 -14.26 10.11 -1.90
C PRO A 51 -13.56 9.50 -3.11
N GLN A 52 -12.25 9.34 -3.02
CA GLN A 52 -11.48 8.65 -4.04
C GLN A 52 -10.25 7.99 -3.42
N PRO A 53 -9.66 6.96 -4.07
CA PRO A 53 -8.41 6.37 -3.60
C PRO A 53 -7.27 7.38 -3.59
N LYS A 54 -6.36 7.21 -2.62
CA LYS A 54 -5.14 8.02 -2.55
C LYS A 54 -4.06 7.41 -3.45
N ILE A 55 -3.09 8.23 -3.80
CA ILE A 55 -1.82 7.74 -4.35
C ILE A 55 -0.80 7.79 -3.23
N GLU A 56 -0.07 6.70 -3.01
CA GLU A 56 1.02 6.65 -2.05
C GLU A 56 2.33 6.43 -2.80
N LEU A 57 3.27 7.34 -2.60
CA LEU A 57 4.61 7.22 -3.17
C LEU A 57 5.48 6.50 -2.17
N LEU A 58 6.10 5.40 -2.58
CA LEU A 58 6.80 4.47 -1.71
C LEU A 58 8.28 4.48 -2.04
N GLN A 59 9.09 5.07 -1.15
CA GLN A 59 10.54 5.11 -1.30
C GLN A 59 11.16 4.10 -0.35
N PRO A 60 11.96 3.14 -0.86
CA PRO A 60 12.58 2.14 0.00
C PRO A 60 13.61 2.78 0.94
N LEU A 61 13.66 2.31 2.18
CA LEU A 61 14.69 2.72 3.14
C LEU A 61 15.99 1.95 2.94
N GLY A 62 15.97 0.94 2.07
CA GLY A 62 17.15 0.15 1.72
C GLY A 62 16.85 -0.84 0.63
N PRO A 63 17.91 -1.45 0.02
CA PRO A 63 17.72 -2.34 -1.14
C PRO A 63 17.08 -3.69 -0.77
N ASP A 64 17.15 -4.12 0.49
CA ASP A 64 16.62 -5.40 0.93
C ASP A 64 15.18 -5.31 1.44
N THR A 65 14.54 -4.15 1.31
CA THR A 65 13.15 -3.96 1.67
C THR A 65 12.23 -4.46 0.56
N PRO A 66 10.94 -4.73 0.84
CA PRO A 66 9.99 -5.16 -0.21
C PRO A 66 9.93 -4.20 -1.41
N VAL A 67 9.88 -2.89 -1.16
CA VAL A 67 9.85 -1.90 -2.25
C VAL A 67 11.21 -1.84 -2.96
N GLY A 68 12.31 -1.93 -2.22
CA GLY A 68 13.65 -1.96 -2.80
C GLY A 68 13.85 -3.15 -3.73
N LYS A 69 13.38 -4.32 -3.32
CA LYS A 69 13.43 -5.54 -4.16
C LYS A 69 12.55 -5.41 -5.39
N PHE A 70 11.39 -4.79 -5.24
CA PHE A 70 10.50 -4.54 -6.38
C PHE A 70 11.20 -3.66 -7.43
N ILE A 71 11.79 -2.55 -7.00
CA ILE A 71 12.50 -1.64 -7.91
C ILE A 71 13.68 -2.33 -8.58
N SER A 72 14.43 -3.13 -7.83
CA SER A 72 15.57 -3.89 -8.38
C SER A 72 15.13 -4.86 -9.47
N LYS A 73 13.97 -5.48 -9.31
CA LYS A 73 13.47 -6.49 -10.25
C LYS A 73 12.71 -5.89 -11.43
N TYR A 74 11.88 -4.87 -11.18
CA TYR A 74 10.93 -4.36 -12.17
C TYR A 74 11.16 -2.88 -12.54
N GLY A 75 11.98 -2.15 -11.79
CA GLY A 75 12.07 -0.71 -11.90
C GLY A 75 10.96 -0.01 -11.12
N GLU A 76 10.88 1.31 -11.26
CA GLU A 76 9.81 2.09 -10.65
C GLU A 76 8.47 1.75 -11.30
N GLY A 77 7.38 1.87 -10.53
CA GLY A 77 6.04 1.64 -11.04
C GLY A 77 5.05 1.28 -9.95
N ILE A 78 3.84 0.92 -10.34
CA ILE A 78 2.80 0.50 -9.40
C ILE A 78 3.24 -0.81 -8.76
N GLN A 79 3.39 -0.78 -7.43
CA GLN A 79 3.87 -1.94 -6.67
C GLN A 79 2.72 -2.67 -5.99
N GLN A 80 1.70 -1.95 -5.52
CA GLN A 80 0.60 -2.55 -4.78
C GLN A 80 -0.71 -1.82 -4.97
N LEU A 81 -1.80 -2.57 -4.78
CA LEU A 81 -3.16 -2.04 -4.71
C LEU A 81 -3.68 -2.34 -3.30
N ALA A 82 -4.14 -1.33 -2.59
CA ALA A 82 -4.64 -1.51 -1.24
C ALA A 82 -6.16 -1.45 -1.19
N LEU A 83 -6.74 -2.40 -0.48
CA LEU A 83 -8.16 -2.49 -0.21
C LEU A 83 -8.41 -2.13 1.25
N GLY A 84 -9.31 -1.18 1.48
CA GLY A 84 -9.75 -0.82 2.81
C GLY A 84 -10.90 -1.70 3.28
N THR A 85 -10.92 -2.02 4.55
CA THR A 85 -12.01 -2.78 5.16
C THR A 85 -12.24 -2.31 6.59
N ASP A 86 -13.44 -2.57 7.09
CA ASP A 86 -13.80 -2.33 8.49
C ASP A 86 -13.63 -3.59 9.36
N ASP A 87 -13.19 -4.71 8.76
CA ASP A 87 -13.02 -5.98 9.47
C ASP A 87 -11.89 -6.81 8.84
N ILE A 88 -10.65 -6.40 9.10
CA ILE A 88 -9.47 -7.05 8.53
C ILE A 88 -9.34 -8.51 9.00
N THR A 89 -9.60 -8.76 10.27
CA THR A 89 -9.50 -10.12 10.83
C THR A 89 -10.50 -11.06 10.16
N GLY A 90 -11.74 -10.62 10.02
CA GLY A 90 -12.79 -11.40 9.35
C GLY A 90 -12.48 -11.64 7.89
N LEU A 91 -11.92 -10.64 7.21
CA LEU A 91 -11.54 -10.78 5.79
C LEU A 91 -10.40 -11.78 5.62
N ILE A 92 -9.35 -11.69 6.44
CA ILE A 92 -8.23 -12.65 6.40
C ILE A 92 -8.75 -14.07 6.64
N THR A 93 -9.62 -14.25 7.63
CA THR A 93 -10.22 -15.57 7.93
C THR A 93 -10.95 -16.13 6.72
N ARG A 94 -11.76 -15.30 6.05
CA ARG A 94 -12.48 -15.70 4.84
C ARG A 94 -11.53 -16.10 3.71
N LEU A 95 -10.48 -15.30 3.49
CA LEU A 95 -9.52 -15.57 2.44
C LEU A 95 -8.78 -16.88 2.69
N LYS A 96 -8.28 -17.09 3.90
CA LYS A 96 -7.57 -18.32 4.27
C LYS A 96 -8.47 -19.54 4.15
N LYS A 97 -9.74 -19.42 4.57
CA LYS A 97 -10.72 -20.51 4.46
C LYS A 97 -10.96 -20.92 3.00
N ASN A 98 -10.81 -19.99 2.07
CA ASN A 98 -10.97 -20.22 0.65
C ASN A 98 -9.64 -20.47 -0.07
N LYS A 99 -8.59 -20.82 0.67
CA LYS A 99 -7.27 -21.19 0.15
C LYS A 99 -6.55 -20.07 -0.60
N ILE A 100 -6.86 -18.83 -0.28
CA ILE A 100 -6.12 -17.68 -0.76
C ILE A 100 -4.80 -17.59 0.00
N ARG A 101 -3.70 -17.46 -0.73
CA ARG A 101 -2.37 -17.41 -0.12
C ARG A 101 -2.09 -16.02 0.43
N MET A 102 -1.89 -15.95 1.75
CA MET A 102 -1.48 -14.72 2.41
C MET A 102 0.04 -14.62 2.49
N VAL A 103 0.58 -13.42 2.41
CA VAL A 103 2.00 -13.17 2.71
C VAL A 103 2.20 -13.24 4.22
N ASN A 104 1.28 -12.63 4.97
CA ASN A 104 1.28 -12.70 6.44
C ASN A 104 -0.10 -13.17 6.92
N ASP A 105 -0.10 -14.07 7.89
CA ASP A 105 -1.33 -14.73 8.36
C ASP A 105 -2.13 -13.89 9.33
N GLU A 106 -1.52 -12.89 9.93
CA GLU A 106 -2.14 -12.02 10.91
C GLU A 106 -1.84 -10.56 10.56
N PRO A 107 -2.74 -9.62 10.96
CA PRO A 107 -2.49 -8.20 10.73
C PRO A 107 -1.23 -7.73 11.46
N MET A 108 -0.56 -6.76 10.86
CA MET A 108 0.59 -6.10 11.44
C MET A 108 0.39 -4.58 11.40
N ALA A 109 1.24 -3.85 12.11
CA ALA A 109 1.18 -2.40 12.12
C ALA A 109 1.54 -1.81 10.75
N GLY A 110 0.73 -0.90 10.27
CA GLY A 110 0.97 -0.14 9.05
C GLY A 110 1.15 1.34 9.34
N ALA A 111 1.27 2.13 8.27
CA ALA A 111 1.40 3.58 8.38
C ALA A 111 0.11 4.23 8.88
N ASN A 112 0.23 5.40 9.52
CA ASN A 112 -0.90 6.22 9.95
C ASN A 112 -1.91 5.46 10.82
N ASN A 113 -1.40 4.71 11.80
CA ASN A 113 -2.25 3.99 12.76
C ASN A 113 -3.22 3.03 12.07
N THR A 114 -2.71 2.19 11.19
CA THR A 114 -3.48 1.16 10.52
C THR A 114 -3.05 -0.23 10.93
N LEU A 115 -3.93 -1.20 10.69
CA LEU A 115 -3.58 -2.62 10.64
C LEU A 115 -3.53 -3.03 9.18
N ILE A 116 -2.52 -3.78 8.79
CA ILE A 116 -2.34 -4.21 7.40
C ILE A 116 -2.04 -5.69 7.30
N ALA A 117 -2.34 -6.26 6.12
CA ALA A 117 -1.95 -7.60 5.73
C ALA A 117 -1.79 -7.64 4.23
N PHE A 118 -0.95 -8.55 3.72
CA PHE A 118 -0.72 -8.68 2.29
C PHE A 118 -1.21 -10.03 1.77
N VAL A 119 -1.86 -10.00 0.62
CA VAL A 119 -2.26 -11.20 -0.12
C VAL A 119 -1.20 -11.46 -1.18
N HIS A 120 -0.76 -12.71 -1.28
CA HIS A 120 0.28 -13.10 -2.23
C HIS A 120 -0.23 -12.94 -3.68
N PRO A 121 0.61 -12.38 -4.58
CA PRO A 121 0.19 -12.16 -5.98
C PRO A 121 -0.27 -13.41 -6.72
N SER A 122 0.18 -14.60 -6.31
CA SER A 122 -0.26 -15.86 -6.95
C SER A 122 -1.76 -16.09 -6.80
N SER A 123 -2.41 -15.48 -5.80
CA SER A 123 -3.86 -15.65 -5.58
C SER A 123 -4.69 -14.49 -6.13
N THR A 124 -4.06 -13.48 -6.74
CA THR A 124 -4.75 -12.24 -7.15
C THR A 124 -4.57 -11.91 -8.62
N GLY A 125 -4.01 -12.84 -9.40
CA GLY A 125 -3.73 -12.56 -10.81
C GLY A 125 -2.47 -11.73 -11.04
N GLY A 126 -1.51 -11.78 -10.09
CA GLY A 126 -0.22 -11.13 -10.24
C GLY A 126 -0.10 -9.77 -9.55
N VAL A 127 -1.11 -9.35 -8.81
CA VAL A 127 -1.12 -8.06 -8.11
C VAL A 127 -0.83 -8.28 -6.62
N LEU A 128 0.15 -7.57 -6.07
CA LEU A 128 0.31 -7.53 -4.61
C LEU A 128 -0.83 -6.70 -4.02
N VAL A 129 -1.69 -7.33 -3.25
CA VAL A 129 -2.83 -6.67 -2.63
C VAL A 129 -2.57 -6.47 -1.15
N GLU A 130 -2.64 -5.21 -0.71
CA GLU A 130 -2.62 -4.86 0.71
C GLU A 130 -4.05 -4.76 1.22
N ILE A 131 -4.30 -5.26 2.42
CA ILE A 131 -5.57 -5.06 3.11
C ILE A 131 -5.29 -4.11 4.27
N VAL A 132 -6.10 -3.06 4.40
CA VAL A 132 -5.88 -1.99 5.38
C VAL A 132 -7.14 -1.76 6.19
N GLN A 133 -6.98 -1.67 7.51
CA GLN A 133 -8.03 -1.20 8.41
C GLN A 133 -7.50 -0.07 9.27
N LYS A 134 -8.19 1.07 9.24
CA LYS A 134 -7.86 2.19 10.12
C LYS A 134 -8.26 1.84 11.55
N GLN A 135 -7.38 2.14 12.49
CA GLN A 135 -7.67 2.01 13.91
C GLN A 135 -8.22 3.34 14.43
N SER A 136 -9.23 3.27 15.28
CA SER A 136 -9.82 4.47 15.89
C SER A 136 -8.97 4.99 17.05
#